data_dc88acedd9cf8934e996f0c198227180
#
_entry.id   dc88acedd9cf8934e996f0c198227180
#
_cell.length_a   1.000
_cell.length_b   1.000
_cell.length_c   1.000
_cell.angle_alpha   90.00
_cell.angle_beta   90.00
_cell.angle_gamma   90.00
#
_symmetry.space_group_name_H-M   'P 1'
#
loop_
_entity.id
_entity.type
_entity.pdbx_description
1 polymer ?
#
loop_
_entity_poly.entity_id
_entity_poly.type
_entity_poly.pdbx_seq_one_letter_code
_entity_poly.pdbx_strand_id
1 'polypeptide(L)'
;EEAYLYLVKLKQILTYLGICDGNMEEGSLRCDANISIRPVGETKLGTKAEVKNMNSFRNVEKAIEVEIKRQIEIVEDGGKIIQQTLLWNADTQEVSPMRSKEESHDYRYFPEPDLMPVVIDEEWKAQLADRLPELPELRKSRFVEQYSIPEYDSKILTSSRQMADYYETVVSVTDDYKSASNWIMGDVLKVINEEKINVAGFPVSPENLGKLINL
;
A
#
# COMPACT_ATOMS: atom_id res chain seq x y z
N GLU A 1 4.55 11.65 6.21
CA GLU A 1 5.45 10.66 5.59
C GLU A 1 5.17 9.24 6.07
N GLU A 2 5.14 8.93 7.38
CA GLU A 2 4.88 7.57 7.90
C GLU A 2 3.55 6.99 7.41
N ALA A 3 2.47 7.76 7.40
CA ALA A 3 1.17 7.33 6.89
C ALA A 3 1.22 6.99 5.39
N TYR A 4 1.97 7.75 4.60
CA TYR A 4 2.21 7.47 3.19
C TYR A 4 2.94 6.13 3.01
N LEU A 5 4.05 5.93 3.74
CA LEU A 5 4.83 4.70 3.68
C LEU A 5 4.03 3.48 4.15
N TYR A 6 3.21 3.64 5.19
CA TYR A 6 2.29 2.60 5.65
C TYR A 6 1.33 2.15 4.54
N LEU A 7 0.69 3.11 3.86
CA LEU A 7 -0.24 2.81 2.78
C LEU A 7 0.45 2.18 1.56
N VAL A 8 1.67 2.61 1.23
CA VAL A 8 2.48 1.98 0.16
C VAL A 8 2.77 0.52 0.49
N LYS A 9 3.21 0.22 1.73
CA LYS A 9 3.46 -1.15 2.17
C LYS A 9 2.18 -2.00 2.22
N LEU A 10 1.09 -1.43 2.73
CA LEU A 10 -0.19 -2.12 2.77
C LEU A 10 -0.66 -2.49 1.36
N LYS A 11 -0.64 -1.52 0.43
CA LYS A 11 -0.98 -1.79 -0.98
C LYS A 11 -0.11 -2.90 -1.55
N GLN A 12 1.20 -2.86 -1.33
CA GLN A 12 2.12 -3.88 -1.81
C GLN A 12 1.73 -5.28 -1.31
N ILE A 13 1.42 -5.42 -0.02
CA ILE A 13 0.97 -6.70 0.56
C ILE A 13 -0.33 -7.17 -0.08
N LEU A 14 -1.33 -6.29 -0.20
CA LEU A 14 -2.63 -6.63 -0.77
C LEU A 14 -2.53 -7.08 -2.22
N THR A 15 -1.69 -6.41 -3.02
CA THR A 15 -1.45 -6.79 -4.42
C THR A 15 -0.63 -8.07 -4.56
N TYR A 16 0.33 -8.34 -3.67
CA TYR A 16 1.05 -9.62 -3.61
C TYR A 16 0.12 -10.80 -3.29
N LEU A 17 -0.82 -10.58 -2.39
CA LEU A 17 -1.82 -11.58 -2.01
C LEU A 17 -2.93 -11.75 -3.07
N GLY A 18 -2.99 -10.87 -4.06
CA GLY A 18 -4.05 -10.89 -5.07
C GLY A 18 -5.44 -10.51 -4.53
N ILE A 19 -5.51 -9.78 -3.41
CA ILE A 19 -6.78 -9.38 -2.77
C ILE A 19 -7.42 -8.23 -3.54
N CYS A 20 -6.64 -7.24 -3.97
CA CYS A 20 -7.09 -6.11 -4.78
C CYS A 20 -5.92 -5.49 -5.55
N ASP A 21 -6.22 -4.60 -6.49
CA ASP A 21 -5.22 -3.80 -7.23
C ASP A 21 -4.73 -2.57 -6.45
N GLY A 22 -5.41 -2.25 -5.34
CA GLY A 22 -5.09 -1.11 -4.50
C GLY A 22 -5.31 0.25 -5.17
N ASN A 23 -6.24 0.34 -6.16
CA ASN A 23 -6.57 1.58 -6.82
C ASN A 23 -7.55 2.40 -5.97
N MET A 24 -7.08 3.53 -5.46
CA MET A 24 -7.91 4.44 -4.64
C MET A 24 -8.91 5.25 -5.49
N GLU A 25 -8.58 5.55 -6.75
CA GLU A 25 -9.45 6.34 -7.63
C GLU A 25 -10.69 5.53 -8.03
N GLU A 26 -10.52 4.22 -8.24
CA GLU A 26 -11.62 3.30 -8.55
C GLU A 26 -12.30 2.72 -7.30
N GLY A 27 -11.78 3.04 -6.12
CA GLY A 27 -12.36 2.62 -4.85
C GLY A 27 -12.02 1.20 -4.41
N SER A 28 -11.08 0.51 -5.08
CA SER A 28 -10.58 -0.80 -4.66
C SER A 28 -9.84 -0.74 -3.31
N LEU A 29 -9.28 0.41 -2.97
CA LEU A 29 -8.70 0.72 -1.66
C LEU A 29 -9.23 2.07 -1.19
N ARG A 30 -9.73 2.14 0.04
CA ARG A 30 -10.19 3.39 0.67
C ARG A 30 -9.46 3.61 1.97
N CYS A 31 -9.18 4.88 2.27
CA CYS A 31 -8.53 5.30 3.49
C CYS A 31 -9.24 6.53 4.05
N ASP A 32 -9.68 6.44 5.30
CA ASP A 32 -10.13 7.57 6.11
C ASP A 32 -9.09 7.78 7.22
N ALA A 33 -8.74 9.03 7.51
CA ALA A 33 -7.76 9.36 8.53
C ALA A 33 -8.44 9.93 9.78
N ASN A 34 -8.18 9.32 10.94
CA ASN A 34 -8.58 9.87 12.24
C ASN A 34 -7.37 10.55 12.88
N ILE A 35 -7.44 11.86 13.07
CA ILE A 35 -6.31 12.69 13.47
C ILE A 35 -6.63 13.37 14.80
N SER A 36 -5.70 13.28 15.76
CA SER A 36 -5.74 14.02 17.02
C SER A 36 -4.34 14.45 17.43
N ILE A 37 -4.22 15.58 18.10
CA ILE A 37 -2.97 16.06 18.69
C ILE A 37 -3.01 15.91 20.21
N ARG A 38 -1.85 15.85 20.83
CA ARG A 38 -1.66 15.86 22.28
C ARG A 38 -0.36 16.56 22.66
N PRO A 39 -0.25 17.14 23.86
CA PRO A 39 1.01 17.68 24.35
C PRO A 39 2.10 16.59 24.41
N VAL A 40 3.35 17.00 24.21
CA VAL A 40 4.51 16.10 24.33
C VAL A 40 4.59 15.58 25.76
N GLY A 41 4.74 14.26 25.89
CA GLY A 41 4.79 13.57 27.18
C GLY A 41 3.44 13.06 27.72
N GLU A 42 2.32 13.51 27.16
CA GLU A 42 1.03 12.92 27.51
C GLU A 42 0.78 11.60 26.78
N THR A 43 0.12 10.65 27.46
CA THR A 43 -0.27 9.34 26.88
C THR A 43 -1.69 9.34 26.36
N LYS A 44 -2.56 10.19 26.94
CA LYS A 44 -3.97 10.27 26.56
C LYS A 44 -4.12 10.98 25.22
N LEU A 45 -4.81 10.33 24.28
CA LEU A 45 -5.11 10.92 22.97
C LEU A 45 -6.10 12.09 23.11
N GLY A 46 -5.91 13.11 22.27
CA GLY A 46 -6.84 14.23 22.16
C GLY A 46 -8.12 13.89 21.40
N THR A 47 -9.01 14.87 21.29
CA THR A 47 -10.22 14.76 20.47
C THR A 47 -9.83 14.60 19.00
N LYS A 48 -10.40 13.60 18.33
CA LYS A 48 -10.09 13.30 16.93
C LYS A 48 -11.04 14.03 15.97
N ALA A 49 -10.51 14.38 14.80
CA ALA A 49 -11.29 14.68 13.61
C ALA A 49 -11.05 13.58 12.57
N GLU A 50 -12.08 13.19 11.84
CA GLU A 50 -12.00 12.22 10.76
C GLU A 50 -11.93 12.97 9.43
N VAL A 51 -10.89 12.71 8.61
CA VAL A 51 -10.77 13.27 7.27
C VAL A 51 -11.09 12.20 6.23
N LYS A 52 -11.95 12.55 5.28
CA LYS A 52 -12.44 11.68 4.20
C LYS A 52 -12.13 12.27 2.82
N ASN A 53 -12.45 11.50 1.78
CA ASN A 53 -12.34 11.91 0.36
C ASN A 53 -10.90 12.04 -0.14
N MET A 54 -9.99 11.25 0.40
CA MET A 54 -8.61 11.21 -0.06
C MET A 54 -8.45 10.08 -1.08
N ASN A 55 -8.21 10.43 -2.35
CA ASN A 55 -8.15 9.49 -3.48
C ASN A 55 -6.72 9.07 -3.87
N SER A 56 -5.71 9.45 -3.08
CA SER A 56 -4.32 9.03 -3.27
C SER A 56 -3.55 9.06 -1.96
N PHE A 57 -2.47 8.29 -1.86
CA PHE A 57 -1.61 8.28 -0.68
C PHE A 57 -0.96 9.64 -0.40
N ARG A 58 -0.67 10.40 -1.45
CA ARG A 58 -0.19 11.79 -1.33
C ARG A 58 -1.24 12.71 -0.73
N ASN A 59 -2.50 12.53 -1.13
CA ASN A 59 -3.61 13.29 -0.54
C ASN A 59 -3.83 12.92 0.93
N VAL A 60 -3.64 11.65 1.32
CA VAL A 60 -3.68 11.26 2.75
C VAL A 60 -2.58 11.97 3.55
N GLU A 61 -1.34 11.95 3.06
CA GLU A 61 -0.20 12.63 3.69
C GLU A 61 -0.49 14.13 3.88
N LYS A 62 -0.88 14.83 2.81
CA LYS A 62 -1.19 16.27 2.84
C LYS A 62 -2.37 16.60 3.75
N ALA A 63 -3.44 15.83 3.67
CA ALA A 63 -4.62 16.04 4.50
C ALA A 63 -4.29 15.90 5.99
N ILE A 64 -3.45 14.92 6.37
CA ILE A 64 -2.97 14.76 7.74
C ILE A 64 -2.16 16.00 8.17
N GLU A 65 -1.25 16.48 7.34
CA GLU A 65 -0.42 17.67 7.66
C GLU A 65 -1.27 18.93 7.84
N VAL A 66 -2.25 19.15 6.96
CA VAL A 66 -3.16 20.30 7.04
C VAL A 66 -4.02 20.22 8.29
N GLU A 67 -4.57 19.03 8.59
CA GLU A 67 -5.43 18.86 9.78
C GLU A 67 -4.63 18.99 11.09
N ILE A 68 -3.40 18.50 11.14
CA ILE A 68 -2.53 18.71 12.31
C ILE A 68 -2.30 20.21 12.56
N LYS A 69 -1.96 20.97 11.51
CA LYS A 69 -1.75 22.42 11.61
C LYS A 69 -3.03 23.13 12.11
N ARG A 70 -4.18 22.80 11.51
CA ARG A 70 -5.45 23.38 11.93
C ARG A 70 -5.76 23.09 13.40
N GLN A 71 -5.51 21.86 13.88
CA GLN A 71 -5.74 21.53 15.29
C GLN A 71 -4.78 22.27 16.22
N ILE A 72 -3.52 22.44 15.84
CA ILE A 72 -2.53 23.22 16.62
C ILE A 72 -3.00 24.68 16.74
N GLU A 73 -3.34 25.34 15.64
CA GLU A 73 -3.82 26.72 15.62
C GLU A 73 -5.03 26.92 16.53
N ILE A 74 -6.02 26.03 16.46
CA ILE A 74 -7.22 26.09 17.33
C ILE A 74 -6.82 26.02 18.81
N VAL A 75 -5.90 25.13 19.17
CA VAL A 75 -5.50 24.95 20.58
C VAL A 75 -4.64 26.13 21.06
N GLU A 76 -3.75 26.65 20.24
CA GLU A 76 -2.92 27.82 20.54
C GLU A 76 -3.77 29.09 20.73
N ASP A 77 -4.84 29.23 19.96
CA ASP A 77 -5.84 30.31 20.11
C ASP A 77 -6.80 30.11 21.31
N GLY A 78 -6.58 29.08 22.13
CA GLY A 78 -7.40 28.78 23.31
C GLY A 78 -8.73 28.10 23.00
N GLY A 79 -8.93 27.66 21.76
CA GLY A 79 -10.10 26.91 21.33
C GLY A 79 -10.06 25.42 21.72
N LYS A 80 -11.10 24.68 21.34
CA LYS A 80 -11.20 23.24 21.57
C LYS A 80 -11.47 22.50 20.27
N ILE A 81 -10.78 21.39 20.10
CA ILE A 81 -11.05 20.49 18.98
C ILE A 81 -12.40 19.82 19.18
N ILE A 82 -13.23 19.87 18.15
CA ILE A 82 -14.56 19.23 18.11
C ILE A 82 -14.45 17.96 17.28
N GLN A 83 -15.06 16.87 17.77
CA GLN A 83 -15.15 15.63 16.99
C GLN A 83 -16.09 15.86 15.82
N GLN A 84 -15.56 15.74 14.60
CA GLN A 84 -16.28 15.98 13.37
C GLN A 84 -15.69 15.24 12.20
N THR A 85 -16.46 15.09 11.14
CA THR A 85 -15.97 14.58 9.85
C THR A 85 -15.67 15.75 8.91
N LEU A 86 -14.51 15.73 8.32
CA LEU A 86 -13.99 16.71 7.36
C LEU A 86 -13.83 16.07 5.99
N LEU A 87 -14.06 16.86 4.95
CA LEU A 87 -13.77 16.49 3.57
C LEU A 87 -12.46 17.15 3.12
N TRP A 88 -11.58 16.33 2.55
CA TRP A 88 -10.38 16.80 1.85
C TRP A 88 -10.74 17.29 0.46
N ASN A 89 -10.30 18.48 0.11
CA ASN A 89 -10.32 19.01 -1.26
C ASN A 89 -8.89 18.98 -1.82
N ALA A 90 -8.65 18.16 -2.83
CA ALA A 90 -7.31 17.99 -3.42
C ALA A 90 -6.87 19.21 -4.23
N ASP A 91 -7.80 19.99 -4.80
CA ASP A 91 -7.51 21.15 -5.64
C ASP A 91 -7.09 22.36 -4.79
N THR A 92 -7.83 22.65 -3.72
CA THR A 92 -7.52 23.75 -2.79
C THR A 92 -6.55 23.34 -1.71
N GLN A 93 -6.31 22.05 -1.50
CA GLN A 93 -5.51 21.47 -0.40
C GLN A 93 -6.01 21.91 0.98
N GLU A 94 -7.31 21.89 1.18
CA GLU A 94 -7.97 22.30 2.41
C GLU A 94 -8.90 21.20 2.93
N VAL A 95 -9.17 21.25 4.23
CA VAL A 95 -10.20 20.44 4.88
C VAL A 95 -11.41 21.32 5.19
N SER A 96 -12.63 20.83 4.93
CA SER A 96 -13.87 21.53 5.25
C SER A 96 -14.83 20.61 6.01
N PRO A 97 -15.63 21.15 6.96
CA PRO A 97 -16.61 20.34 7.68
C PRO A 97 -17.61 19.69 6.74
N MET A 98 -17.81 18.40 6.92
CA MET A 98 -18.90 17.68 6.26
C MET A 98 -20.22 18.03 6.95
N ARG A 99 -21.28 18.28 6.16
CA ARG A 99 -22.61 18.54 6.71
C ARG A 99 -23.02 17.34 7.57
N SER A 100 -23.21 17.56 8.88
CA SER A 100 -23.66 16.51 9.79
C SER A 100 -25.05 16.03 9.35
N LYS A 101 -25.16 14.75 9.00
CA LYS A 101 -26.47 14.09 9.03
C LYS A 101 -26.72 13.79 10.49
N GLU A 102 -27.65 14.48 11.10
CA GLU A 102 -28.11 14.20 12.43
C GLU A 102 -28.52 12.72 12.50
N GLU A 103 -27.94 11.99 13.46
CA GLU A 103 -28.30 10.64 13.89
C GLU A 103 -28.62 9.63 12.77
N SER A 104 -27.60 9.18 12.02
CA SER A 104 -27.76 7.92 11.30
C SER A 104 -27.53 6.78 12.30
N HIS A 105 -28.61 6.14 12.75
CA HIS A 105 -28.51 4.87 13.46
C HIS A 105 -27.66 3.91 12.64
N ASP A 106 -26.68 3.27 13.28
CA ASP A 106 -25.76 2.34 12.61
C ASP A 106 -26.49 1.01 12.35
N TYR A 107 -27.13 0.94 11.17
CA TYR A 107 -27.91 -0.23 10.73
C TYR A 107 -27.05 -1.37 10.14
N ARG A 108 -25.72 -1.23 10.12
CA ARG A 108 -24.78 -2.15 9.45
C ARG A 108 -24.53 -3.46 10.20
N TYR A 109 -25.07 -3.61 11.39
CA TYR A 109 -24.84 -4.78 12.25
C TYR A 109 -26.04 -5.71 12.35
N PHE A 110 -26.98 -5.61 11.42
CA PHE A 110 -28.05 -6.61 11.32
C PHE A 110 -27.54 -7.85 10.59
N PRO A 111 -27.77 -9.06 11.13
CA PRO A 111 -27.59 -10.28 10.34
C PRO A 111 -28.50 -10.21 9.11
N GLU A 112 -27.95 -10.45 7.93
CA GLU A 112 -28.74 -10.54 6.70
C GLU A 112 -29.55 -11.84 6.74
N PRO A 113 -30.89 -11.80 6.70
CA PRO A 113 -31.72 -13.00 6.89
C PRO A 113 -31.55 -14.02 5.77
N ASP A 114 -31.12 -13.58 4.58
CA ASP A 114 -30.94 -14.43 3.41
C ASP A 114 -29.53 -15.04 3.30
N LEU A 115 -28.61 -14.68 4.21
CA LEU A 115 -27.25 -15.19 4.22
C LEU A 115 -27.03 -16.17 5.38
N MET A 116 -26.45 -17.32 5.05
CA MET A 116 -26.02 -18.26 6.06
C MET A 116 -24.79 -17.74 6.81
N PRO A 117 -24.66 -17.99 8.13
CA PRO A 117 -23.44 -17.68 8.86
C PRO A 117 -22.22 -18.36 8.24
N VAL A 118 -21.16 -17.58 8.00
CA VAL A 118 -19.88 -18.13 7.52
C VAL A 118 -19.10 -18.59 8.74
N VAL A 119 -18.81 -19.91 8.80
CA VAL A 119 -17.99 -20.51 9.85
C VAL A 119 -16.59 -20.71 9.31
N ILE A 120 -15.62 -20.01 9.92
CA ILE A 120 -14.19 -20.11 9.58
C ILE A 120 -13.54 -20.97 10.66
N ASP A 121 -13.25 -22.24 10.34
CA ASP A 121 -12.57 -23.15 11.24
C ASP A 121 -11.04 -23.06 11.16
N GLU A 122 -10.35 -23.72 12.08
CA GLU A 122 -8.89 -23.67 12.14
C GLU A 122 -8.23 -24.44 10.98
N GLU A 123 -8.90 -25.46 10.44
CA GLU A 123 -8.41 -26.22 9.29
C GLU A 123 -8.39 -25.32 8.05
N TRP A 124 -9.46 -24.57 7.78
CA TRP A 124 -9.49 -23.62 6.66
C TRP A 124 -8.43 -22.54 6.79
N LYS A 125 -8.22 -22.00 8.01
CA LYS A 125 -7.14 -21.02 8.27
C LYS A 125 -5.77 -21.63 7.98
N ALA A 126 -5.51 -22.86 8.43
CA ALA A 126 -4.24 -23.54 8.19
C ALA A 126 -3.99 -23.76 6.69
N GLN A 127 -5.01 -24.23 5.95
CA GLN A 127 -4.92 -24.40 4.50
C GLN A 127 -4.62 -23.10 3.76
N LEU A 128 -5.18 -21.97 4.23
CA LEU A 128 -4.88 -20.65 3.65
C LEU A 128 -3.47 -20.19 4.00
N ALA A 129 -3.03 -20.41 5.23
CA ALA A 129 -1.67 -20.07 5.67
C ALA A 129 -0.60 -20.78 4.83
N ASP A 130 -0.81 -22.06 4.52
CA ASP A 130 0.10 -22.85 3.68
C ASP A 130 0.14 -22.38 2.21
N ARG A 131 -0.88 -21.67 1.75
CA ARG A 131 -0.98 -21.12 0.39
C ARG A 131 -0.52 -19.66 0.28
N LEU A 132 -0.21 -19.00 1.40
CA LEU A 132 0.25 -17.63 1.34
C LEU A 132 1.56 -17.55 0.55
N PRO A 133 1.66 -16.64 -0.43
CA PRO A 133 2.93 -16.40 -1.10
C PRO A 133 3.92 -15.76 -0.13
N GLU A 134 5.19 -15.92 -0.43
CA GLU A 134 6.23 -15.17 0.29
C GLU A 134 5.94 -13.66 0.24
N LEU A 135 5.88 -13.02 1.41
CA LEU A 135 5.57 -11.60 1.50
C LEU A 135 6.73 -10.74 0.97
N PRO A 136 6.45 -9.53 0.44
CA PRO A 136 7.46 -8.72 -0.25
C PRO A 136 8.68 -8.39 0.59
N GLU A 137 8.54 -8.15 1.89
CA GLU A 137 9.68 -7.84 2.77
C GLU A 137 10.58 -9.06 3.01
N LEU A 138 9.99 -10.24 3.19
CA LEU A 138 10.74 -11.49 3.32
C LEU A 138 11.47 -11.82 2.02
N ARG A 139 10.78 -11.67 0.89
CA ARG A 139 11.37 -11.90 -0.44
C ARG A 139 12.52 -10.92 -0.73
N LYS A 140 12.36 -9.65 -0.33
CA LYS A 140 13.42 -8.65 -0.43
C LYS A 140 14.65 -9.07 0.36
N SER A 141 14.49 -9.47 1.62
CA SER A 141 15.61 -9.94 2.45
C SER A 141 16.27 -11.18 1.85
N ARG A 142 15.47 -12.14 1.40
CA ARG A 142 15.97 -13.35 0.74
C ARG A 142 16.75 -13.04 -0.54
N PHE A 143 16.32 -12.09 -1.36
CA PHE A 143 17.05 -11.70 -2.57
C PHE A 143 18.44 -11.13 -2.24
N VAL A 144 18.54 -10.32 -1.19
CA VAL A 144 19.86 -9.82 -0.73
C VAL A 144 20.75 -10.97 -0.27
N GLU A 145 20.22 -11.88 0.54
CA GLU A 145 21.00 -12.99 1.11
C GLU A 145 21.35 -14.06 0.08
N GLN A 146 20.37 -14.49 -0.70
CA GLN A 146 20.50 -15.61 -1.63
C GLN A 146 21.26 -15.23 -2.90
N TYR A 147 20.97 -14.05 -3.46
CA TYR A 147 21.53 -13.62 -4.74
C TYR A 147 22.66 -12.58 -4.60
N SER A 148 22.98 -12.17 -3.37
CA SER A 148 24.02 -11.20 -3.06
C SER A 148 23.88 -9.88 -3.86
N ILE A 149 22.66 -9.47 -4.15
CA ILE A 149 22.36 -8.20 -4.82
C ILE A 149 22.15 -7.08 -3.78
N PRO A 150 22.43 -5.81 -4.13
CA PRO A 150 22.21 -4.68 -3.24
C PRO A 150 20.74 -4.56 -2.76
N GLU A 151 20.54 -4.05 -1.55
CA GLU A 151 19.19 -3.84 -1.00
C GLU A 151 18.32 -2.93 -1.89
N TYR A 152 18.92 -1.94 -2.53
CA TYR A 152 18.23 -1.07 -3.49
C TYR A 152 17.69 -1.87 -4.69
N ASP A 153 18.50 -2.74 -5.28
CA ASP A 153 18.09 -3.58 -6.40
C ASP A 153 16.98 -4.53 -5.97
N SER A 154 17.17 -5.21 -4.83
CA SER A 154 16.19 -6.12 -4.27
C SER A 154 14.84 -5.43 -4.04
N LYS A 155 14.83 -4.20 -3.51
CA LYS A 155 13.61 -3.41 -3.30
C LYS A 155 12.85 -3.15 -4.60
N ILE A 156 13.56 -2.87 -5.70
CA ILE A 156 12.93 -2.63 -7.01
C ILE A 156 12.41 -3.94 -7.59
N LEU A 157 13.22 -4.99 -7.58
CA LEU A 157 12.87 -6.30 -8.13
C LEU A 157 11.70 -6.95 -7.38
N THR A 158 11.51 -6.65 -6.09
CA THR A 158 10.38 -7.13 -5.29
C THR A 158 9.23 -6.13 -5.18
N SER A 159 9.23 -5.06 -5.97
CA SER A 159 8.15 -4.05 -5.94
C SER A 159 6.77 -4.61 -6.31
N SER A 160 6.73 -5.61 -7.18
CA SER A 160 5.54 -6.41 -7.48
C SER A 160 5.88 -7.90 -7.50
N ARG A 161 4.87 -8.74 -7.26
CA ARG A 161 5.02 -10.20 -7.32
C ARG A 161 5.51 -10.64 -8.70
N GLN A 162 4.91 -10.12 -9.76
CA GLN A 162 5.25 -10.47 -11.13
C GLN A 162 6.70 -10.13 -11.49
N MET A 163 7.20 -8.98 -11.04
CA MET A 163 8.60 -8.58 -11.25
C MET A 163 9.56 -9.51 -10.53
N ALA A 164 9.24 -9.87 -9.30
CA ALA A 164 10.07 -10.77 -8.51
C ALA A 164 10.07 -12.20 -9.09
N ASP A 165 8.93 -12.70 -9.56
CA ASP A 165 8.82 -13.99 -10.24
C ASP A 165 9.61 -13.99 -11.56
N TYR A 166 9.58 -12.89 -12.32
CA TYR A 166 10.38 -12.71 -13.53
C TYR A 166 11.87 -12.80 -13.22
N TYR A 167 12.36 -12.04 -12.22
CA TYR A 167 13.77 -12.10 -11.80
C TYR A 167 14.18 -13.51 -11.36
N GLU A 168 13.41 -14.18 -10.53
CA GLU A 168 13.71 -15.54 -10.08
C GLU A 168 13.77 -16.54 -11.24
N THR A 169 12.91 -16.38 -12.23
CA THR A 169 12.97 -17.21 -13.44
C THR A 169 14.24 -16.93 -14.26
N VAL A 170 14.65 -15.68 -14.40
CA VAL A 170 15.93 -15.32 -15.07
C VAL A 170 17.09 -15.99 -14.35
N VAL A 171 17.19 -15.84 -13.03
CA VAL A 171 18.31 -16.40 -12.24
C VAL A 171 18.23 -17.91 -12.03
N SER A 172 17.16 -18.55 -12.43
CA SER A 172 17.12 -20.03 -12.52
C SER A 172 17.87 -20.56 -13.77
N VAL A 173 18.19 -19.69 -14.72
CA VAL A 173 18.87 -20.00 -15.98
C VAL A 173 20.32 -19.51 -15.98
N THR A 174 20.64 -18.49 -15.19
CA THR A 174 22.00 -17.91 -15.09
C THR A 174 22.43 -17.76 -13.64
N ASP A 175 23.74 -17.99 -13.38
CA ASP A 175 24.34 -17.75 -12.07
C ASP A 175 24.85 -16.31 -11.92
N ASP A 176 24.77 -15.48 -12.97
CA ASP A 176 25.14 -14.07 -12.91
C ASP A 176 23.97 -13.21 -12.43
N TYR A 177 23.70 -13.30 -11.12
CA TYR A 177 22.59 -12.62 -10.46
C TYR A 177 22.67 -11.09 -10.57
N LYS A 178 23.91 -10.55 -10.59
CA LYS A 178 24.11 -9.10 -10.67
C LYS A 178 23.80 -8.57 -12.07
N SER A 179 24.27 -9.26 -13.11
CA SER A 179 23.92 -8.90 -14.49
C SER A 179 22.42 -9.03 -14.73
N ALA A 180 21.79 -10.09 -14.21
CA ALA A 180 20.32 -10.25 -14.28
C ALA A 180 19.58 -9.05 -13.65
N SER A 181 20.01 -8.62 -12.45
CA SER A 181 19.48 -7.42 -11.82
C SER A 181 19.65 -6.17 -12.67
N ASN A 182 20.87 -5.94 -13.20
CA ASN A 182 21.17 -4.78 -14.02
C ASN A 182 20.34 -4.72 -15.31
N TRP A 183 20.20 -5.84 -16.03
CA TRP A 183 19.38 -5.94 -17.23
C TRP A 183 17.90 -5.63 -16.95
N ILE A 184 17.36 -6.18 -15.85
CA ILE A 184 15.97 -5.95 -15.51
C ILE A 184 15.74 -4.50 -15.09
N MET A 185 16.61 -3.96 -14.24
CA MET A 185 16.46 -2.57 -13.75
C MET A 185 16.74 -1.53 -14.82
N GLY A 186 17.58 -1.83 -15.82
CA GLY A 186 17.88 -0.95 -16.94
C GLY A 186 16.88 -1.16 -18.08
N ASP A 187 17.12 -2.19 -18.88
CA ASP A 187 16.45 -2.36 -20.17
C ASP A 187 15.00 -2.83 -20.04
N VAL A 188 14.72 -3.82 -19.18
CA VAL A 188 13.35 -4.35 -19.02
C VAL A 188 12.43 -3.27 -18.44
N LEU A 189 12.83 -2.63 -17.33
CA LEU A 189 12.02 -1.56 -16.73
C LEU A 189 11.88 -0.35 -17.62
N LYS A 190 12.88 -0.03 -18.45
CA LYS A 190 12.76 1.05 -19.42
C LYS A 190 11.62 0.79 -20.39
N VAL A 191 11.57 -0.38 -21.03
CA VAL A 191 10.52 -0.75 -21.97
C VAL A 191 9.15 -0.78 -21.29
N ILE A 192 9.07 -1.39 -20.09
CA ILE A 192 7.83 -1.45 -19.30
C ILE A 192 7.27 -0.04 -19.05
N ASN A 193 8.12 0.91 -18.69
CA ASN A 193 7.70 2.29 -18.41
C ASN A 193 7.34 3.06 -19.69
N GLU A 194 8.10 2.91 -20.77
CA GLU A 194 7.86 3.58 -22.04
C GLU A 194 6.55 3.09 -22.68
N GLU A 195 6.33 1.78 -22.71
CA GLU A 195 5.15 1.15 -23.31
C GLU A 195 3.94 1.08 -22.36
N LYS A 196 4.12 1.48 -21.08
CA LYS A 196 3.08 1.43 -20.03
C LYS A 196 2.46 0.04 -19.89
N ILE A 197 3.27 -0.99 -19.97
CA ILE A 197 2.89 -2.40 -19.79
C ILE A 197 3.36 -2.91 -18.43
N ASN A 198 2.86 -4.06 -18.01
CA ASN A 198 3.43 -4.81 -16.89
C ASN A 198 4.50 -5.79 -17.38
N VAL A 199 5.26 -6.40 -16.48
CA VAL A 199 6.33 -7.35 -16.84
C VAL A 199 5.80 -8.60 -17.57
N ALA A 200 4.55 -8.98 -17.34
CA ALA A 200 3.92 -10.09 -18.07
C ALA A 200 3.68 -9.77 -19.56
N GLY A 201 3.57 -8.48 -19.91
CA GLY A 201 3.49 -8.01 -21.29
C GLY A 201 4.85 -7.73 -21.94
N PHE A 202 5.96 -7.93 -21.22
CA PHE A 202 7.29 -7.71 -21.78
C PHE A 202 7.62 -8.79 -22.84
N PRO A 203 8.12 -8.40 -24.05
CA PRO A 203 8.22 -9.32 -25.20
C PRO A 203 9.29 -10.40 -25.06
N VAL A 204 10.27 -10.23 -24.16
CA VAL A 204 11.33 -11.23 -23.91
C VAL A 204 10.97 -12.06 -22.68
N SER A 205 10.85 -13.37 -22.84
CA SER A 205 10.60 -14.24 -21.70
C SER A 205 11.79 -14.26 -20.73
N PRO A 206 11.57 -14.48 -19.43
CA PRO A 206 12.64 -14.50 -18.45
C PRO A 206 13.72 -15.56 -18.76
N GLU A 207 13.31 -16.72 -19.28
CA GLU A 207 14.25 -17.78 -19.67
C GLU A 207 15.16 -17.33 -20.84
N ASN A 208 14.60 -16.58 -21.80
CA ASN A 208 15.38 -16.08 -22.93
C ASN A 208 16.34 -14.96 -22.49
N LEU A 209 15.93 -14.12 -21.54
CA LEU A 209 16.83 -13.14 -20.95
C LEU A 209 17.98 -13.83 -20.18
N GLY A 210 17.69 -14.87 -19.39
CA GLY A 210 18.71 -15.66 -18.71
C GLY A 210 19.70 -16.30 -19.66
N LYS A 211 19.23 -16.84 -20.79
CA LYS A 211 20.12 -17.39 -21.85
C LYS A 211 20.97 -16.29 -22.51
N LEU A 212 20.41 -15.11 -22.75
CA LEU A 212 21.15 -13.98 -23.31
C LEU A 212 22.29 -13.51 -22.40
N ILE A 213 22.06 -13.51 -21.08
CA ILE A 213 23.09 -13.13 -20.10
C ILE A 213 24.27 -14.13 -20.09
N ASN A 214 24.01 -15.39 -20.43
CA ASN A 214 25.03 -16.43 -20.48
C ASN A 214 25.85 -16.44 -21.80
N LEU A 215 25.56 -15.56 -22.77
CA LEU A 215 26.33 -15.45 -24.02
C LEU A 215 27.55 -14.54 -23.86
#